data_8e4cc2f5220d119ab37284408914800b
#
_entry.id   8e4cc2f5220d119ab37284408914800b
#
_cell.length_a   1.000
_cell.length_b   1.000
_cell.length_c   1.000
_cell.angle_alpha   90.00
_cell.angle_beta   90.00
_cell.angle_gamma   90.00
#
_symmetry.space_group_name_H-M   'P 1'
#
loop_
_entity.id
_entity.type
_entity.pdbx_description
1 polymer ?
#
loop_
_entity_poly.entity_id
_entity_poly.type
_entity_poly.pdbx_seq_one_letter_code
_entity_poly.pdbx_strand_id
1 'polypeptide(L)'
;MIKGWDTKENFVYNLNHATKRGKWSYFTWLVINTPIEYHSHEYWEITYILEGNANHYLNGNILSLTRGDAFILRPHDKHCLSRATPQGEKYLHRDLYVPVEVMQKICECISPSEPLYEQLLEAETPPQFHISHTKRQTIEQTATLLHKEQNISHDVFFRSTVIELLSYFLSLNSFNHYPTWIVNLINRIKRDTSNQKSIDDFVESTGYSHPHVCREFKKYTGERLNEFITKNKLEYSTAILASTQNSIADIAYQLGFSSESNYIACFKRYFNITPHQWRLQNLK
;
A
#
# COMPACT_ATOMS: atom_id res chain seq x y z
N MET A 1 -15.33 15.33 -17.07
CA MET A 1 -16.71 15.03 -16.61
C MET A 1 -17.05 13.63 -17.09
N ILE A 2 -17.17 12.68 -16.19
CA ILE A 2 -17.61 11.32 -16.50
C ILE A 2 -19.13 11.41 -16.68
N LYS A 3 -19.59 11.25 -17.91
CA LYS A 3 -21.05 11.20 -18.22
C LYS A 3 -21.64 9.96 -17.54
N GLY A 4 -22.54 10.17 -16.60
CA GLY A 4 -23.35 9.09 -16.01
C GLY A 4 -23.32 8.95 -14.49
N TRP A 5 -22.62 9.82 -13.79
CA TRP A 5 -22.62 9.81 -12.33
C TRP A 5 -23.61 10.86 -11.81
N ASP A 6 -24.81 10.39 -11.50
CA ASP A 6 -25.78 11.25 -10.81
C ASP A 6 -25.42 11.29 -9.32
N THR A 7 -24.95 12.47 -8.89
CA THR A 7 -24.44 12.69 -7.53
C THR A 7 -25.56 12.84 -6.49
N LYS A 8 -26.78 12.42 -6.79
CA LYS A 8 -27.97 12.78 -5.99
C LYS A 8 -28.34 11.80 -4.89
N GLU A 9 -27.80 10.59 -4.85
CA GLU A 9 -28.06 9.67 -3.74
C GLU A 9 -26.77 9.31 -3.02
N ASN A 10 -26.64 9.78 -1.78
CA ASN A 10 -25.57 9.38 -0.87
C ASN A 10 -25.90 7.99 -0.32
N PHE A 11 -25.39 6.93 -0.92
CA PHE A 11 -25.46 5.61 -0.32
C PHE A 11 -24.52 5.54 0.88
N VAL A 12 -25.10 5.25 2.04
CA VAL A 12 -24.35 4.97 3.28
C VAL A 12 -24.45 3.48 3.57
N TYR A 13 -23.33 2.78 3.54
CA TYR A 13 -23.28 1.39 3.92
C TYR A 13 -23.06 1.27 5.43
N ASN A 14 -23.90 0.49 6.08
CA ASN A 14 -23.67 0.05 7.44
C ASN A 14 -23.17 -1.40 7.46
N LEU A 15 -22.62 -1.85 8.59
CA LEU A 15 -22.06 -3.20 8.70
C LEU A 15 -23.08 -4.31 8.44
N ASN A 16 -24.37 -4.05 8.65
CA ASN A 16 -25.45 -5.01 8.36
C ASN A 16 -25.64 -5.22 6.85
N HIS A 17 -25.34 -4.22 6.03
CA HIS A 17 -25.33 -4.35 4.57
C HIS A 17 -24.10 -5.09 4.08
N ALA A 18 -22.95 -4.86 4.68
CA ALA A 18 -21.71 -5.55 4.34
C ALA A 18 -21.75 -7.05 4.70
N THR A 19 -22.61 -7.43 5.66
CA THR A 19 -22.70 -8.80 6.20
C THR A 19 -24.04 -9.46 5.91
N LYS A 20 -24.45 -9.56 4.64
CA LYS A 20 -25.74 -10.13 4.20
C LYS A 20 -26.14 -11.50 4.77
N ARG A 21 -25.38 -12.12 5.70
CA ARG A 21 -25.62 -13.46 6.28
C ARG A 21 -25.46 -13.55 7.79
N GLY A 22 -25.45 -12.45 8.54
CA GLY A 22 -25.40 -12.49 10.01
C GLY A 22 -24.13 -13.10 10.62
N LYS A 23 -23.15 -13.46 9.82
CA LYS A 23 -21.81 -13.85 10.24
C LYS A 23 -20.85 -12.78 9.75
N TRP A 24 -20.17 -12.13 10.65
CA TRP A 24 -19.18 -11.12 10.41
C TRP A 24 -18.07 -11.68 9.49
N SER A 25 -18.16 -11.39 8.18
CA SER A 25 -17.07 -11.66 7.25
C SER A 25 -16.28 -10.37 7.11
N TYR A 26 -15.33 -10.18 7.98
CA TYR A 26 -14.48 -9.00 8.03
C TYR A 26 -13.49 -8.91 6.87
N PHE A 27 -13.37 -9.97 6.08
CA PHE A 27 -12.56 -10.01 4.89
C PHE A 27 -13.43 -10.14 3.66
N THR A 28 -13.34 -9.17 2.78
CA THR A 28 -13.96 -9.24 1.46
C THR A 28 -12.87 -9.30 0.40
N TRP A 29 -12.90 -10.34 -0.42
CA TRP A 29 -12.16 -10.41 -1.66
C TRP A 29 -13.07 -9.85 -2.73
N LEU A 30 -12.74 -8.66 -3.25
CA LEU A 30 -13.49 -8.10 -4.37
C LEU A 30 -12.65 -8.16 -5.63
N VAL A 31 -13.04 -9.05 -6.55
CA VAL A 31 -12.63 -8.95 -7.95
C VAL A 31 -13.65 -8.04 -8.62
N ILE A 32 -13.31 -6.77 -8.78
CA ILE A 32 -14.26 -5.82 -9.34
C ILE A 32 -14.20 -5.88 -10.86
N ASN A 33 -15.25 -6.43 -11.44
CA ASN A 33 -15.56 -6.32 -12.85
C ASN A 33 -16.53 -5.17 -13.14
N THR A 34 -17.20 -4.66 -12.12
CA THR A 34 -18.20 -3.59 -12.20
C THR A 34 -17.78 -2.45 -11.29
N PRO A 35 -18.00 -1.19 -11.68
CA PRO A 35 -17.76 -0.06 -10.79
C PRO A 35 -18.59 -0.20 -9.52
N ILE A 36 -17.98 0.04 -8.37
CA ILE A 36 -18.73 0.27 -7.14
C ILE A 36 -19.21 1.71 -7.18
N GLU A 37 -20.48 1.92 -6.83
CA GLU A 37 -21.04 3.28 -6.76
C GLU A 37 -20.30 4.10 -5.69
N TYR A 38 -20.26 5.41 -5.90
CA TYR A 38 -19.66 6.34 -4.96
C TYR A 38 -20.50 6.37 -3.68
N HIS A 39 -19.92 5.95 -2.57
CA HIS A 39 -20.62 5.69 -1.31
C HIS A 39 -19.82 6.14 -0.10
N SER A 40 -20.46 6.10 1.06
CA SER A 40 -19.82 6.20 2.38
C SER A 40 -20.35 5.10 3.30
N HIS A 41 -19.73 4.93 4.45
CA HIS A 41 -20.08 3.93 5.45
C HIS A 41 -19.91 4.47 6.87
N GLU A 42 -20.48 3.77 7.86
CA GLU A 42 -20.44 4.13 9.29
C GLU A 42 -19.35 3.37 10.07
N TYR A 43 -18.47 2.68 9.38
CA TYR A 43 -17.36 1.90 9.93
C TYR A 43 -16.03 2.39 9.35
N TRP A 44 -14.93 1.94 9.91
CA TRP A 44 -13.61 2.12 9.32
C TRP A 44 -13.37 1.06 8.25
N GLU A 45 -12.69 1.44 7.19
CA GLU A 45 -12.26 0.50 6.16
C GLU A 45 -10.76 0.63 5.92
N ILE A 46 -10.06 -0.51 5.91
CA ILE A 46 -8.69 -0.56 5.44
C ILE A 46 -8.72 -1.24 4.08
N THR A 47 -8.41 -0.49 3.02
CA THR A 47 -8.39 -1.00 1.65
C THR A 47 -6.98 -0.96 1.08
N TYR A 48 -6.59 -1.97 0.28
CA TYR A 48 -5.31 -1.98 -0.42
C TYR A 48 -5.34 -2.77 -1.73
N ILE A 49 -4.53 -2.30 -2.70
CA ILE A 49 -4.45 -2.92 -4.02
C ILE A 49 -3.55 -4.16 -3.97
N LEU A 50 -4.12 -5.30 -4.33
CA LEU A 50 -3.42 -6.58 -4.45
C LEU A 50 -2.74 -6.74 -5.80
N GLU A 51 -3.47 -6.40 -6.88
CA GLU A 51 -3.01 -6.54 -8.27
C GLU A 51 -3.60 -5.44 -9.15
N GLY A 52 -2.90 -5.12 -10.23
CA GLY A 52 -3.32 -4.14 -11.22
C GLY A 52 -3.26 -2.70 -10.72
N ASN A 53 -3.95 -1.83 -11.47
CA ASN A 53 -4.03 -0.39 -11.21
C ASN A 53 -5.49 0.04 -11.13
N ALA A 54 -5.80 0.96 -10.23
CA ALA A 54 -7.14 1.48 -10.03
C ALA A 54 -7.14 3.01 -9.89
N ASN A 55 -8.29 3.63 -10.15
CA ASN A 55 -8.57 5.00 -9.74
C ASN A 55 -9.42 4.96 -8.47
N HIS A 56 -8.98 5.67 -7.45
CA HIS A 56 -9.72 5.87 -6.22
C HIS A 56 -10.33 7.28 -6.22
N TYR A 57 -11.63 7.33 -6.29
CA TYR A 57 -12.39 8.57 -6.11
C TYR A 57 -12.62 8.71 -4.61
N LEU A 58 -12.01 9.71 -4.00
CA LEU A 58 -12.00 9.87 -2.55
C LEU A 58 -12.25 11.33 -2.19
N ASN A 59 -13.38 11.60 -1.52
CA ASN A 59 -13.78 12.94 -1.06
C ASN A 59 -13.67 14.01 -2.16
N GLY A 60 -14.11 13.67 -3.38
CA GLY A 60 -14.08 14.56 -4.54
C GLY A 60 -12.76 14.62 -5.32
N ASN A 61 -11.71 13.94 -4.84
CA ASN A 61 -10.42 13.82 -5.52
C ASN A 61 -10.28 12.47 -6.24
N ILE A 62 -9.43 12.44 -7.26
CA ILE A 62 -9.10 11.21 -7.98
C ILE A 62 -7.63 10.89 -7.75
N LEU A 63 -7.37 9.70 -7.22
CA LEU A 63 -6.03 9.19 -6.95
C LEU A 63 -5.78 7.96 -7.80
N SER A 64 -4.68 7.94 -8.54
CA SER A 64 -4.27 6.73 -9.27
C SER A 64 -3.51 5.82 -8.32
N LEU A 65 -4.01 4.61 -8.17
CA LEU A 65 -3.48 3.59 -7.27
C LEU A 65 -2.77 2.51 -8.05
N THR A 66 -1.74 2.00 -7.44
CA THR A 66 -0.95 0.86 -7.91
C THR A 66 -0.93 -0.23 -6.84
N ARG A 67 -0.43 -1.39 -7.23
CA ARG A 67 -0.26 -2.53 -6.31
C ARG A 67 0.50 -2.14 -5.04
N GLY A 68 -0.10 -2.39 -3.88
CA GLY A 68 0.45 -2.08 -2.57
C GLY A 68 -0.04 -0.77 -1.96
N ASP A 69 -0.65 0.12 -2.74
CA ASP A 69 -1.24 1.33 -2.18
C ASP A 69 -2.42 0.98 -1.29
N ALA A 70 -2.46 1.60 -0.11
CA ALA A 70 -3.41 1.31 0.95
C ALA A 70 -3.94 2.59 1.59
N PHE A 71 -5.17 2.52 2.09
CA PHE A 71 -5.87 3.61 2.78
C PHE A 71 -6.51 3.12 4.06
N ILE A 72 -6.59 4.00 5.04
CA ILE A 72 -7.45 3.87 6.22
C ILE A 72 -8.59 4.87 6.02
N LEU A 73 -9.73 4.38 5.55
CA LEU A 73 -10.92 5.17 5.29
C LEU A 73 -11.71 5.31 6.59
N ARG A 74 -12.11 6.51 6.90
CA ARG A 74 -12.84 6.84 8.10
C ARG A 74 -14.34 6.64 7.91
N PRO A 75 -15.11 6.48 8.97
CA PRO A 75 -16.55 6.67 8.89
C PRO A 75 -16.88 7.97 8.14
N HIS A 76 -17.83 7.89 7.20
CA HIS A 76 -18.30 9.01 6.37
C HIS A 76 -17.35 9.52 5.26
N ASP A 77 -16.15 9.00 5.09
CA ASP A 77 -15.37 9.25 3.88
C ASP A 77 -16.14 8.72 2.66
N LYS A 78 -16.26 9.57 1.64
CA LYS A 78 -16.97 9.21 0.39
C LYS A 78 -15.98 8.70 -0.62
N HIS A 79 -16.19 7.49 -1.10
CA HIS A 79 -15.23 6.87 -2.01
C HIS A 79 -15.84 5.87 -2.98
N CYS A 80 -15.07 5.53 -4.01
CA CYS A 80 -15.23 4.33 -4.82
C CYS A 80 -13.93 4.01 -5.56
N LEU A 81 -13.77 2.76 -5.92
CA LEU A 81 -12.69 2.27 -6.75
C LEU A 81 -13.20 1.94 -8.15
N SER A 82 -12.43 2.28 -9.18
CA SER A 82 -12.70 1.92 -10.57
C SER A 82 -11.43 1.48 -11.28
N ARG A 83 -11.58 0.85 -12.44
CA ARG A 83 -10.42 0.57 -13.30
C ARG A 83 -9.73 1.87 -13.69
N ALA A 84 -8.41 1.83 -13.83
CA ALA A 84 -7.62 2.98 -14.27
C ALA A 84 -8.06 3.52 -15.65
N THR A 85 -8.48 2.61 -16.57
CA THR A 85 -9.12 2.96 -17.83
C THR A 85 -10.30 2.03 -18.10
N PRO A 86 -11.31 2.43 -18.91
CA PRO A 86 -12.49 1.60 -19.21
C PRO A 86 -12.14 0.23 -19.82
N GLN A 87 -11.09 0.16 -20.65
CA GLN A 87 -10.55 -1.05 -21.27
C GLN A 87 -9.34 -1.60 -20.54
N GLY A 88 -8.96 -0.98 -19.39
CA GLY A 88 -7.77 -1.34 -18.62
C GLY A 88 -7.85 -2.73 -17.99
N GLU A 89 -6.71 -3.20 -17.55
CA GLU A 89 -6.59 -4.45 -16.81
C GLU A 89 -7.50 -4.46 -15.59
N LYS A 90 -7.93 -5.65 -15.22
CA LYS A 90 -8.65 -5.86 -13.97
C LYS A 90 -7.73 -5.54 -12.81
N TYR A 91 -8.27 -4.97 -11.76
CA TYR A 91 -7.55 -4.83 -10.50
C TYR A 91 -8.19 -5.70 -9.42
N LEU A 92 -7.41 -6.05 -8.44
CA LEU A 92 -7.83 -6.80 -7.27
C LEU A 92 -7.45 -5.98 -6.03
N HIS A 93 -8.40 -5.77 -5.14
CA HIS A 93 -8.14 -5.13 -3.86
C HIS A 93 -8.71 -5.94 -2.71
N ARG A 94 -8.25 -5.63 -1.52
CA ARG A 94 -8.77 -6.19 -0.28
C ARG A 94 -9.32 -5.10 0.60
N ASP A 95 -10.50 -5.34 1.15
CA ASP A 95 -11.13 -4.48 2.12
C ASP A 95 -11.27 -5.21 3.46
N LEU A 96 -11.00 -4.47 4.53
CA LEU A 96 -11.22 -4.87 5.91
C LEU A 96 -12.18 -3.85 6.53
N TYR A 97 -13.38 -4.30 6.84
CA TYR A 97 -14.40 -3.47 7.49
C TYR A 97 -14.28 -3.55 9.01
N VAL A 98 -13.91 -2.46 9.65
CA VAL A 98 -13.57 -2.41 11.08
C VAL A 98 -14.65 -1.63 11.84
N PRO A 99 -15.42 -2.27 12.72
CA PRO A 99 -16.37 -1.55 13.58
C PRO A 99 -15.67 -0.45 14.38
N VAL A 100 -16.37 0.65 14.62
CA VAL A 100 -15.84 1.81 15.35
C VAL A 100 -15.25 1.40 16.70
N GLU A 101 -15.99 0.60 17.47
CA GLU A 101 -15.59 0.15 18.81
C GLU A 101 -14.37 -0.78 18.77
N VAL A 102 -14.20 -1.54 17.67
CA VAL A 102 -13.03 -2.40 17.46
C VAL A 102 -11.82 -1.55 17.14
N MET A 103 -11.96 -0.57 16.25
CA MET A 103 -10.88 0.35 15.90
C MET A 103 -10.40 1.13 17.11
N GLN A 104 -11.31 1.67 17.94
CA GLN A 104 -10.97 2.37 19.18
C GLN A 104 -10.11 1.50 20.10
N LYS A 105 -10.58 0.29 20.42
CA LYS A 105 -9.84 -0.65 21.28
C LYS A 105 -8.47 -1.05 20.72
N ILE A 106 -8.38 -1.19 19.40
CA ILE A 106 -7.10 -1.49 18.74
C ILE A 106 -6.15 -0.29 18.85
N CYS A 107 -6.63 0.93 18.60
CA CYS A 107 -5.82 2.14 18.74
C CYS A 107 -5.32 2.33 20.17
N GLU A 108 -6.18 2.14 21.17
CA GLU A 108 -5.80 2.18 22.59
C GLU A 108 -4.73 1.11 22.93
N CYS A 109 -4.85 -0.09 22.37
CA CYS A 109 -3.89 -1.16 22.58
C CYS A 109 -2.52 -0.86 21.96
N ILE A 110 -2.51 -0.30 20.73
CA ILE A 110 -1.27 0.00 19.99
C ILE A 110 -0.56 1.22 20.57
N SER A 111 -1.30 2.25 20.95
CA SER A 111 -0.78 3.54 21.40
C SER A 111 -1.50 4.03 22.65
N PRO A 112 -1.24 3.42 23.81
CA PRO A 112 -1.96 3.74 25.05
C PRO A 112 -1.65 5.14 25.61
N SER A 113 -0.55 5.76 25.16
CA SER A 113 -0.10 7.07 25.63
C SER A 113 -0.52 8.23 24.72
N GLU A 114 -1.05 7.93 23.53
CA GLU A 114 -1.40 8.94 22.54
C GLU A 114 -2.80 8.68 21.95
N PRO A 115 -3.55 9.72 21.61
CA PRO A 115 -4.91 9.60 21.10
C PRO A 115 -4.90 9.21 19.61
N LEU A 116 -4.38 8.00 19.31
CA LEU A 116 -4.23 7.52 17.93
C LEU A 116 -5.56 7.49 17.18
N TYR A 117 -6.65 7.09 17.83
CA TYR A 117 -7.95 7.02 17.18
C TYR A 117 -8.41 8.41 16.71
N GLU A 118 -8.30 9.42 17.56
CA GLU A 118 -8.64 10.81 17.26
C GLU A 118 -7.73 11.38 16.17
N GLN A 119 -6.44 11.09 16.24
CA GLN A 119 -5.49 11.51 15.20
C GLN A 119 -5.83 10.95 13.81
N LEU A 120 -6.26 9.68 13.74
CA LEU A 120 -6.72 9.08 12.49
C LEU A 120 -8.03 9.70 12.02
N LEU A 121 -8.96 9.95 12.95
CA LEU A 121 -10.29 10.50 12.64
C LEU A 121 -10.22 11.95 12.15
N GLU A 122 -9.37 12.77 12.77
CA GLU A 122 -9.24 14.21 12.50
C GLU A 122 -8.19 14.54 11.43
N ALA A 123 -7.50 13.54 10.88
CA ALA A 123 -6.53 13.77 9.82
C ALA A 123 -7.17 14.55 8.65
N GLU A 124 -6.47 15.52 8.09
CA GLU A 124 -6.96 16.36 6.99
C GLU A 124 -7.44 15.52 5.79
N THR A 125 -6.70 14.46 5.50
CA THR A 125 -7.05 13.47 4.47
C THR A 125 -7.03 12.07 5.07
N PRO A 126 -7.81 11.11 4.52
CA PRO A 126 -7.74 9.72 4.93
C PRO A 126 -6.29 9.22 4.86
N PRO A 127 -5.78 8.61 5.95
CA PRO A 127 -4.40 8.12 5.98
C PRO A 127 -4.12 7.15 4.85
N GLN A 128 -3.00 7.37 4.14
CA GLN A 128 -2.55 6.51 3.04
C GLN A 128 -1.13 6.03 3.30
N PHE A 129 -0.82 4.81 2.83
CA PHE A 129 0.50 4.21 2.95
C PHE A 129 0.73 3.18 1.84
N HIS A 130 1.95 2.69 1.74
CA HIS A 130 2.29 1.65 0.77
C HIS A 130 2.74 0.39 1.49
N ILE A 131 2.07 -0.72 1.23
CA ILE A 131 2.43 -2.04 1.77
C ILE A 131 3.44 -2.67 0.83
N SER A 132 4.66 -2.90 1.32
CA SER A 132 5.71 -3.55 0.55
C SER A 132 5.26 -4.94 0.06
N HIS A 133 5.87 -5.42 -1.03
CA HIS A 133 5.54 -6.72 -1.59
C HIS A 133 5.68 -7.85 -0.54
N THR A 134 6.78 -7.89 0.19
CA THR A 134 7.04 -8.89 1.22
C THR A 134 5.99 -8.85 2.34
N LYS A 135 5.68 -7.63 2.84
CA LYS A 135 4.67 -7.47 3.90
C LYS A 135 3.29 -7.92 3.44
N ARG A 136 2.89 -7.55 2.23
CA ARG A 136 1.63 -7.97 1.63
C ARG A 136 1.55 -9.48 1.46
N GLN A 137 2.63 -10.13 0.96
CA GLN A 137 2.67 -11.59 0.86
C GLN A 137 2.45 -12.27 2.22
N THR A 138 3.12 -11.78 3.27
CA THR A 138 2.94 -12.32 4.63
C THR A 138 1.49 -12.22 5.08
N ILE A 139 0.87 -11.05 4.92
CA ILE A 139 -0.54 -10.83 5.29
C ILE A 139 -1.46 -11.79 4.52
N GLU A 140 -1.27 -11.91 3.21
CA GLU A 140 -2.10 -12.75 2.36
C GLU A 140 -1.92 -14.24 2.61
N GLN A 141 -0.69 -14.69 2.88
CA GLN A 141 -0.40 -16.08 3.26
C GLN A 141 -1.08 -16.42 4.59
N THR A 142 -0.97 -15.54 5.58
CA THR A 142 -1.63 -15.70 6.87
C THR A 142 -3.15 -15.73 6.70
N ALA A 143 -3.72 -14.83 5.90
CA ALA A 143 -5.14 -14.82 5.57
C ALA A 143 -5.61 -16.14 4.94
N THR A 144 -4.83 -16.68 4.02
CA THR A 144 -5.13 -17.93 3.31
C THR A 144 -5.07 -19.14 4.23
N LEU A 145 -4.06 -19.23 5.10
CA LEU A 145 -3.91 -20.32 6.05
C LEU A 145 -5.09 -20.37 7.03
N LEU A 146 -5.47 -19.22 7.55
CA LEU A 146 -6.54 -19.14 8.56
C LEU A 146 -7.94 -19.35 7.97
N HIS A 147 -8.13 -19.03 6.69
CA HIS A 147 -9.37 -19.39 6.00
C HIS A 147 -9.54 -20.92 5.84
N LYS A 148 -8.45 -21.68 5.81
CA LYS A 148 -8.47 -23.14 5.72
C LYS A 148 -8.64 -23.84 7.08
N GLU A 149 -8.21 -23.22 8.17
CA GLU A 149 -8.28 -23.79 9.51
C GLU A 149 -9.58 -23.39 10.20
N GLN A 150 -10.56 -24.31 10.25
CA GLN A 150 -11.90 -24.06 10.81
C GLN A 150 -11.90 -23.81 12.33
N ASN A 151 -10.78 -23.95 13.04
CA ASN A 151 -10.68 -23.92 14.49
C ASN A 151 -10.19 -22.59 15.10
N ILE A 152 -9.71 -21.65 14.27
CA ILE A 152 -9.29 -20.33 14.77
C ILE A 152 -10.47 -19.37 14.67
N SER A 153 -10.72 -18.63 15.75
CA SER A 153 -11.72 -17.58 15.75
C SER A 153 -11.36 -16.54 14.67
N HIS A 154 -12.22 -16.43 13.67
CA HIS A 154 -12.07 -15.41 12.61
C HIS A 154 -11.93 -14.00 13.18
N ASP A 155 -12.52 -13.73 14.35
CA ASP A 155 -12.43 -12.44 15.03
C ASP A 155 -11.02 -12.16 15.54
N VAL A 156 -10.34 -13.15 16.13
CA VAL A 156 -8.94 -13.00 16.59
C VAL A 156 -8.02 -12.70 15.42
N PHE A 157 -8.18 -13.43 14.34
CA PHE A 157 -7.37 -13.22 13.13
C PHE A 157 -7.61 -11.85 12.52
N PHE A 158 -8.86 -11.46 12.38
CA PHE A 158 -9.22 -10.14 11.86
C PHE A 158 -8.56 -9.02 12.69
N ARG A 159 -8.70 -9.05 14.00
CA ARG A 159 -8.09 -8.06 14.89
C ARG A 159 -6.58 -8.05 14.78
N SER A 160 -5.94 -9.21 14.73
CA SER A 160 -4.47 -9.28 14.58
C SER A 160 -4.01 -8.69 13.24
N THR A 161 -4.75 -8.89 12.17
CA THR A 161 -4.43 -8.28 10.86
C THR A 161 -4.61 -6.76 10.88
N VAL A 162 -5.67 -6.26 11.51
CA VAL A 162 -5.86 -4.81 11.67
C VAL A 162 -4.73 -4.21 12.51
N ILE A 163 -4.37 -4.85 13.64
CA ILE A 163 -3.24 -4.43 14.48
C ILE A 163 -1.96 -4.42 13.67
N GLU A 164 -1.71 -5.46 12.89
CA GLU A 164 -0.52 -5.57 12.03
C GLU A 164 -0.44 -4.45 10.99
N LEU A 165 -1.56 -4.15 10.32
CA LEU A 165 -1.63 -3.08 9.32
C LEU A 165 -1.47 -1.69 9.94
N LEU A 166 -2.13 -1.42 11.06
CA LEU A 166 -1.98 -0.16 11.79
C LEU A 166 -0.57 0.03 12.33
N SER A 167 0.01 -1.02 12.94
CA SER A 167 1.39 -0.98 13.43
C SER A 167 2.38 -0.73 12.27
N TYR A 168 2.13 -1.35 11.12
CA TYR A 168 2.94 -1.10 9.92
C TYR A 168 2.77 0.34 9.42
N PHE A 169 1.53 0.84 9.34
CA PHE A 169 1.26 2.23 9.02
C PHE A 169 2.00 3.18 9.97
N LEU A 170 1.91 2.96 11.28
CA LEU A 170 2.62 3.77 12.27
C LEU A 170 4.13 3.68 12.12
N SER A 171 4.68 2.50 11.83
CA SER A 171 6.11 2.35 11.58
C SER A 171 6.60 3.13 10.36
N LEU A 172 5.72 3.31 9.36
CA LEU A 172 5.99 4.16 8.20
C LEU A 172 5.81 5.64 8.52
N ASN A 173 4.91 5.97 9.46
CA ASN A 173 4.53 7.32 9.87
C ASN A 173 5.17 7.75 11.21
N SER A 174 5.93 6.89 11.88
CA SER A 174 6.88 7.30 12.94
C SER A 174 7.96 8.27 12.40
N PHE A 175 7.85 8.58 11.12
CA PHE A 175 8.36 9.75 10.42
C PHE A 175 7.74 11.09 10.88
N ASN A 176 6.85 11.14 11.88
CA ASN A 176 6.32 12.39 12.43
C ASN A 176 7.41 13.34 13.01
N HIS A 177 8.64 12.85 13.16
CA HIS A 177 9.82 13.67 13.41
C HIS A 177 10.57 14.10 12.14
N TYR A 178 10.10 13.70 10.96
CA TYR A 178 10.76 14.07 9.72
C TYR A 178 10.17 15.36 9.15
N PRO A 179 11.00 16.27 8.64
CA PRO A 179 10.51 17.39 7.85
C PRO A 179 9.61 16.92 6.69
N THR A 180 8.54 17.64 6.42
CA THR A 180 7.56 17.29 5.37
C THR A 180 8.20 16.96 4.02
N TRP A 181 9.27 17.67 3.65
CA TRP A 181 9.98 17.41 2.39
C TRP A 181 10.67 16.03 2.36
N ILE A 182 11.14 15.51 3.51
CA ILE A 182 11.70 14.15 3.60
C ILE A 182 10.60 13.11 3.45
N VAL A 183 9.44 13.31 4.08
CA VAL A 183 8.27 12.44 3.92
C VAL A 183 7.84 12.40 2.46
N ASN A 184 7.75 13.56 1.82
CA ASN A 184 7.41 13.67 0.40
C ASN A 184 8.44 12.98 -0.49
N LEU A 185 9.72 13.12 -0.21
CA LEU A 185 10.80 12.45 -0.93
C LEU A 185 10.69 10.93 -0.82
N ILE A 186 10.50 10.40 0.39
CA ILE A 186 10.31 8.97 0.65
C ILE A 186 9.10 8.43 -0.14
N ASN A 187 7.96 9.12 -0.05
CA ASN A 187 6.75 8.73 -0.75
C ASN A 187 6.94 8.77 -2.28
N ARG A 188 7.66 9.77 -2.78
CA ARG A 188 7.97 9.89 -4.21
C ARG A 188 8.85 8.75 -4.70
N ILE A 189 9.89 8.38 -3.94
CA ILE A 189 10.76 7.23 -4.27
C ILE A 189 9.95 5.93 -4.28
N LYS A 190 9.10 5.72 -3.27
CA LYS A 190 8.25 4.52 -3.16
C LYS A 190 7.22 4.41 -4.27
N ARG A 191 6.70 5.52 -4.77
CA ARG A 191 5.69 5.56 -5.84
C ARG A 191 6.29 5.51 -7.24
N ASP A 192 7.56 5.86 -7.39
CA ASP A 192 8.21 5.85 -8.70
C ASP A 192 8.61 4.43 -9.10
N THR A 193 7.67 3.71 -9.69
CA THR A 193 7.88 2.37 -10.23
C THR A 193 8.43 2.37 -11.65
N SER A 194 8.45 3.54 -12.34
CA SER A 194 9.06 3.68 -13.67
C SER A 194 10.58 3.57 -13.63
N ASN A 195 11.17 3.81 -12.47
CA ASN A 195 12.52 3.47 -12.05
C ASN A 195 13.70 3.90 -12.94
N GLN A 196 13.47 4.77 -13.89
CA GLN A 196 14.56 5.39 -14.66
C GLN A 196 15.12 6.63 -13.95
N LYS A 197 14.45 7.11 -12.89
CA LYS A 197 14.91 8.30 -12.18
C LYS A 197 16.20 8.02 -11.43
N SER A 198 17.14 8.94 -11.63
CA SER A 198 18.39 9.02 -10.91
C SER A 198 18.19 9.59 -9.49
N ILE A 199 19.20 9.48 -8.64
CA ILE A 199 19.23 10.17 -7.36
C ILE A 199 19.07 11.69 -7.54
N ASP A 200 19.64 12.25 -8.61
CA ASP A 200 19.60 13.68 -8.88
C ASP A 200 18.18 14.16 -9.19
N ASP A 201 17.39 13.37 -9.95
CA ASP A 201 15.98 13.68 -10.22
C ASP A 201 15.14 13.74 -8.92
N PHE A 202 15.44 12.85 -7.97
CA PHE A 202 14.76 12.87 -6.67
C PHE A 202 15.21 14.07 -5.83
N VAL A 203 16.50 14.37 -5.83
CA VAL A 203 17.05 15.51 -5.09
C VAL A 203 16.52 16.84 -5.64
N GLU A 204 16.53 17.03 -6.95
CA GLU A 204 16.02 18.23 -7.61
C GLU A 204 14.57 18.51 -7.22
N SER A 205 13.78 17.47 -7.08
CA SER A 205 12.37 17.58 -6.69
C SER A 205 12.14 18.13 -5.27
N THR A 206 13.15 18.15 -4.43
CA THR A 206 13.07 18.68 -3.06
C THR A 206 13.31 20.16 -2.97
N GLY A 207 13.90 20.78 -3.99
CA GLY A 207 14.34 22.18 -3.99
C GLY A 207 15.58 22.46 -3.13
N TYR A 208 16.21 21.41 -2.59
CA TYR A 208 17.44 21.53 -1.78
C TYR A 208 18.67 21.02 -2.53
N SER A 209 19.86 21.41 -2.07
CA SER A 209 21.11 20.92 -2.67
C SER A 209 21.35 19.43 -2.36
N HIS A 210 22.00 18.71 -3.27
CA HIS A 210 22.31 17.28 -3.13
C HIS A 210 23.01 16.95 -1.79
N PRO A 211 24.05 17.67 -1.34
CA PRO A 211 24.69 17.40 -0.04
C PRO A 211 23.73 17.57 1.15
N HIS A 212 22.86 18.58 1.08
CA HIS A 212 21.86 18.83 2.14
C HIS A 212 20.87 17.65 2.23
N VAL A 213 20.29 17.27 1.10
CA VAL A 213 19.32 16.17 1.04
C VAL A 213 19.93 14.88 1.56
N CYS A 214 21.12 14.49 1.10
CA CYS A 214 21.77 13.26 1.51
C CYS A 214 22.10 13.24 3.01
N ARG A 215 22.58 14.37 3.55
CA ARG A 215 22.90 14.49 4.99
C ARG A 215 21.63 14.39 5.85
N GLU A 216 20.64 15.19 5.58
CA GLU A 216 19.40 15.23 6.36
C GLU A 216 18.62 13.92 6.21
N PHE A 217 18.55 13.34 4.99
CA PHE A 217 17.93 12.04 4.78
C PHE A 217 18.56 10.97 5.67
N LYS A 218 19.90 10.86 5.67
CA LYS A 218 20.61 9.91 6.55
C LYS A 218 20.39 10.21 8.03
N LYS A 219 20.41 11.48 8.42
CA LYS A 219 20.17 11.91 9.80
C LYS A 219 18.81 11.46 10.33
N TYR A 220 17.76 11.62 9.52
CA TYR A 220 16.40 11.29 9.92
C TYR A 220 16.06 9.81 9.72
N THR A 221 16.49 9.18 8.61
CA THR A 221 16.12 7.79 8.28
C THR A 221 17.13 6.74 8.79
N GLY A 222 18.34 7.16 9.16
CA GLY A 222 19.45 6.25 9.47
C GLY A 222 20.09 5.60 8.25
N GLU A 223 19.50 5.72 7.05
CA GLU A 223 19.91 5.05 5.81
C GLU A 223 20.39 6.08 4.79
N ARG A 224 21.35 5.71 3.94
CA ARG A 224 21.78 6.59 2.84
C ARG A 224 20.69 6.65 1.75
N LEU A 225 20.43 7.83 1.18
CA LEU A 225 19.43 8.03 0.15
C LEU A 225 19.61 7.07 -1.05
N ASN A 226 20.84 6.87 -1.52
CA ASN A 226 21.11 5.97 -2.64
C ASN A 226 20.84 4.50 -2.29
N GLU A 227 21.13 4.08 -1.06
CA GLU A 227 20.81 2.74 -0.56
C GLU A 227 19.29 2.53 -0.50
N PHE A 228 18.58 3.52 -0.01
CA PHE A 228 17.13 3.51 0.05
C PHE A 228 16.48 3.41 -1.33
N ILE A 229 16.93 4.20 -2.32
CA ILE A 229 16.47 4.13 -3.71
C ILE A 229 16.76 2.75 -4.31
N THR A 230 18.00 2.26 -4.15
CA THR A 230 18.39 0.94 -4.66
C THR A 230 17.55 -0.18 -4.08
N LYS A 231 17.30 -0.15 -2.76
CA LYS A 231 16.43 -1.10 -2.07
C LYS A 231 15.01 -1.12 -2.67
N ASN A 232 14.40 0.04 -2.87
CA ASN A 232 13.07 0.13 -3.48
C ASN A 232 13.05 -0.44 -4.91
N LYS A 233 14.07 -0.17 -5.72
CA LYS A 233 14.23 -0.75 -7.05
C LYS A 233 14.32 -2.28 -7.01
N LEU A 234 15.11 -2.81 -6.07
CA LEU A 234 15.26 -4.26 -5.89
C LEU A 234 13.96 -4.92 -5.42
N GLU A 235 13.25 -4.32 -4.47
CA GLU A 235 11.93 -4.79 -4.02
C GLU A 235 10.92 -4.80 -5.18
N TYR A 236 10.89 -3.75 -5.99
CA TYR A 236 10.04 -3.71 -7.17
C TYR A 236 10.42 -4.76 -8.22
N SER A 237 11.72 -5.02 -8.39
CA SER A 237 12.20 -6.03 -9.35
C SER A 237 11.69 -7.44 -9.04
N THR A 238 11.39 -7.76 -7.79
CA THR A 238 10.85 -9.07 -7.41
C THR A 238 9.48 -9.33 -8.04
N ALA A 239 8.66 -8.29 -8.16
CA ALA A 239 7.36 -8.38 -8.82
C ALA A 239 7.52 -8.61 -10.33
N ILE A 240 8.45 -7.91 -10.99
CA ILE A 240 8.75 -8.11 -12.41
C ILE A 240 9.28 -9.53 -12.66
N LEU A 241 10.21 -9.99 -11.82
CA LEU A 241 10.77 -11.35 -11.91
C LEU A 241 9.70 -12.44 -11.81
N ALA A 242 8.69 -12.23 -10.95
CA ALA A 242 7.60 -13.17 -10.73
C ALA A 242 6.51 -13.12 -11.80
N SER A 243 6.31 -11.97 -12.46
CA SER A 243 5.17 -11.75 -13.37
C SER A 243 5.54 -11.70 -14.85
N THR A 244 6.83 -11.68 -15.19
CA THR A 244 7.27 -11.54 -16.59
C THR A 244 8.38 -12.52 -16.94
N GLN A 245 8.57 -12.75 -18.25
CA GLN A 245 9.68 -13.49 -18.82
C GLN A 245 10.84 -12.59 -19.30
N ASN A 246 10.84 -11.31 -18.90
CA ASN A 246 11.89 -10.39 -19.28
C ASN A 246 13.26 -10.92 -18.87
N SER A 247 14.29 -10.69 -19.70
CA SER A 247 15.65 -11.08 -19.34
C SER A 247 16.15 -10.33 -18.10
N ILE A 248 17.10 -10.89 -17.40
CA ILE A 248 17.71 -10.23 -16.22
C ILE A 248 18.36 -8.89 -16.64
N ALA A 249 18.94 -8.86 -17.84
CA ALA A 249 19.51 -7.66 -18.43
C ALA A 249 18.44 -6.57 -18.69
N ASP A 250 17.30 -6.95 -19.27
CA ASP A 250 16.19 -6.01 -19.51
C ASP A 250 15.64 -5.42 -18.22
N ILE A 251 15.49 -6.25 -17.19
CA ILE A 251 15.04 -5.81 -15.86
C ILE A 251 16.05 -4.84 -15.26
N ALA A 252 17.34 -5.15 -15.34
CA ALA A 252 18.41 -4.26 -14.86
C ALA A 252 18.36 -2.90 -15.57
N TYR A 253 18.22 -2.91 -16.90
CA TYR A 253 18.12 -1.69 -17.70
C TYR A 253 16.84 -0.91 -17.37
N GLN A 254 15.69 -1.58 -17.31
CA GLN A 254 14.39 -0.97 -16.96
C GLN A 254 14.45 -0.27 -15.61
N LEU A 255 15.22 -0.80 -14.66
CA LEU A 255 15.36 -0.25 -13.31
C LEU A 255 16.49 0.78 -13.19
N GLY A 256 17.14 1.13 -14.31
CA GLY A 256 18.20 2.13 -14.35
C GLY A 256 19.48 1.70 -13.62
N PHE A 257 19.79 0.39 -13.58
CA PHE A 257 21.12 -0.06 -13.15
C PHE A 257 22.14 0.16 -14.25
N SER A 258 23.36 0.48 -13.84
CA SER A 258 24.47 0.73 -14.79
C SER A 258 24.88 -0.48 -15.61
N SER A 259 24.58 -1.69 -15.11
CA SER A 259 24.80 -2.97 -15.80
C SER A 259 24.00 -4.10 -15.15
N GLU A 260 23.79 -5.18 -15.89
CA GLU A 260 23.24 -6.44 -15.37
C GLU A 260 24.04 -6.96 -14.18
N SER A 261 25.37 -6.94 -14.28
CA SER A 261 26.27 -7.40 -13.20
C SER A 261 26.07 -6.60 -11.92
N ASN A 262 25.90 -5.28 -12.02
CA ASN A 262 25.62 -4.41 -10.88
C ASN A 262 24.26 -4.74 -10.24
N TYR A 263 23.22 -4.93 -11.04
CA TYR A 263 21.93 -5.36 -10.56
C TYR A 263 22.00 -6.71 -9.83
N ILE A 264 22.62 -7.73 -10.44
CA ILE A 264 22.78 -9.07 -9.84
C ILE A 264 23.52 -8.98 -8.50
N ALA A 265 24.62 -8.21 -8.45
CA ALA A 265 25.39 -8.02 -7.22
C ALA A 265 24.56 -7.34 -6.11
N CYS A 266 23.83 -6.28 -6.44
CA CYS A 266 22.97 -5.59 -5.49
C CYS A 266 21.84 -6.50 -5.01
N PHE A 267 21.17 -7.21 -5.92
CA PHE A 267 20.08 -8.11 -5.61
C PHE A 267 20.54 -9.26 -4.69
N LYS A 268 21.68 -9.91 -5.03
CA LYS A 268 22.25 -10.97 -4.21
C LYS A 268 22.65 -10.49 -2.82
N ARG A 269 23.21 -9.27 -2.71
CA ARG A 269 23.57 -8.65 -1.42
C ARG A 269 22.34 -8.41 -0.55
N TYR A 270 21.20 -8.04 -1.16
CA TYR A 270 19.99 -7.69 -0.44
C TYR A 270 19.12 -8.90 -0.09
N PHE A 271 18.93 -9.83 -1.03
CA PHE A 271 18.06 -10.99 -0.88
C PHE A 271 18.80 -12.32 -0.59
N ASN A 272 20.13 -12.30 -0.54
CA ASN A 272 21.00 -13.49 -0.38
C ASN A 272 20.91 -14.55 -1.48
N ILE A 273 20.15 -14.32 -2.55
CA ILE A 273 20.02 -15.16 -3.74
C ILE A 273 20.09 -14.30 -4.99
N THR A 274 20.39 -14.93 -6.15
CA THR A 274 20.43 -14.20 -7.42
C THR A 274 19.00 -13.94 -7.96
N PRO A 275 18.81 -12.93 -8.85
CA PRO A 275 17.52 -12.71 -9.52
C PRO A 275 17.00 -13.95 -10.25
N HIS A 276 17.89 -14.71 -10.89
CA HIS A 276 17.52 -15.95 -11.57
C HIS A 276 17.03 -17.03 -10.59
N GLN A 277 17.72 -17.21 -9.46
CA GLN A 277 17.28 -18.15 -8.41
C GLN A 277 15.95 -17.69 -7.82
N TRP A 278 15.76 -16.39 -7.58
CA TRP A 278 14.49 -15.86 -7.13
C TRP A 278 13.35 -16.18 -8.09
N ARG A 279 13.57 -15.98 -9.40
CA ARG A 279 12.59 -16.30 -10.44
C ARG A 279 12.20 -17.79 -10.40
N LEU A 280 13.16 -18.69 -10.37
CA LEU A 280 12.90 -20.13 -10.32
C LEU A 280 12.09 -20.56 -9.08
N GLN A 281 12.28 -19.91 -7.95
CA GLN A 281 11.55 -20.22 -6.71
C GLN A 281 10.13 -19.65 -6.69
N ASN A 282 9.84 -18.61 -7.48
CA ASN A 282 8.58 -17.87 -7.46
C ASN A 282 7.77 -17.94 -8.76
N LEU A 283 8.30 -18.54 -9.83
CA LEU A 283 7.53 -18.94 -10.99
C LEU A 283 6.76 -20.22 -10.62
N LYS A 284 5.45 -20.09 -10.42
CA LYS A 284 4.50 -21.19 -10.41
C LYS A 284 3.70 -21.19 -11.69
#